data_ddfc0506148af6929a4131732a11b7f9
#
_entry.id   ddfc0506148af6929a4131732a11b7f9
#
_cell.length_a   1.000
_cell.length_b   1.000
_cell.length_c   1.000
_cell.angle_alpha   90.00
_cell.angle_beta   90.00
_cell.angle_gamma   90.00
#
_symmetry.space_group_name_H-M   'P 1'
#
loop_
_entity.id
_entity.type
_entity.pdbx_description
1 polymer ?
#
loop_
_entity_poly.entity_id
_entity_poly.type
_entity_poly.pdbx_seq_one_letter_code
_entity_poly.pdbx_strand_id
1 'polypeptide(L)'
;MYKRNRLIAGLCVAAMLVGCTGVLLEADKDRENNRDSAREQVSAPPENVAHKDEPDEPVEEPAEEPQPLRVIDDKYRTTYEIFVYSFADSNGDGIGDLQGVTKNLDYINDGDDESDLDLGCNAIWLMPISPSPSYHKYDITDYKNIDPEYGSIDDFDDLVAECHKRDIDVYLDLVINHTSSEHPWFQEAADYLKEHTDPAQIMDEEGAFTEEALEECPYLEYYNFGTEASDGYERLNGTEWYYEARFWSGMPDLNLDSDKVFEEIEGITRFWSVRGVDGYRLDAVTSYFTKDIEKNTQFLTRLNTMIKSQNPKAYIVGEAWTSESEYAEYYKSGIDSFFAFNYANAEGMIARLAKSKLDAASFADALSSSEKLLGASNPDYVDAPFYTNHDMARSAGYYTGKGADNSIKFAGGLNLLMGGNAFIYYGEELGMRGSGKDENKRAPMYWVNEAGSGTLYDKLSAFMCDGPKDMDKITMSNPPYYVQKDDEYSIYNYYKNAIRMRNTFPVIARGTTTPVPEIEKERLGVFIRAVPVDTVDKETFGPNSVLVVFNNSSEEITVDLGRSAAAVDYNKIVYQLNTSAKVSAIDRTELTVAPFGIVILDKQ
;
A
#
# COMPACT_ATOMS: atom_id res chain seq x y z
N MET A 1 33.22 26.50 6.08
CA MET A 1 32.08 26.58 5.18
C MET A 1 31.69 25.17 4.79
N TYR A 2 30.89 24.53 5.59
CA TYR A 2 30.07 23.35 5.30
C TYR A 2 29.33 23.01 6.59
N LYS A 3 28.21 23.70 6.80
CA LYS A 3 27.17 23.36 7.78
C LYS A 3 25.87 23.52 7.04
N ARG A 4 25.26 22.39 6.67
CA ARG A 4 23.81 22.19 6.43
C ARG A 4 23.65 20.83 5.78
N ASN A 5 23.20 19.91 6.58
CA ASN A 5 22.16 18.92 6.30
C ASN A 5 22.20 17.89 7.45
N ARG A 6 21.64 18.29 8.55
CA ARG A 6 21.16 17.40 9.61
C ARG A 6 19.86 18.01 10.06
N LEU A 7 18.78 17.53 9.52
CA LEU A 7 17.42 17.67 10.00
C LEU A 7 16.58 16.79 9.07
N ILE A 8 16.16 15.74 9.61
CA ILE A 8 14.96 14.94 9.42
C ILE A 8 15.33 13.48 9.78
N ALA A 9 15.53 13.25 11.02
CA ALA A 9 15.31 11.99 11.70
C ALA A 9 15.32 12.36 13.19
N GLY A 10 14.17 12.44 13.78
CA GLY A 10 14.07 12.75 15.20
C GLY A 10 12.92 13.68 15.54
N LEU A 11 11.71 13.15 15.52
CA LEU A 11 10.58 13.70 16.28
C LEU A 11 9.54 12.60 16.46
N CYS A 12 9.88 11.63 17.27
CA CYS A 12 8.92 10.77 17.96
C CYS A 12 9.45 10.55 19.36
N VAL A 13 9.47 11.56 20.20
CA VAL A 13 9.63 11.36 21.64
C VAL A 13 8.94 12.49 22.39
N ALA A 14 8.13 12.06 23.31
CA ALA A 14 7.66 12.71 24.51
C ALA A 14 6.17 13.03 24.56
N ALA A 15 5.44 12.16 25.20
CA ALA A 15 4.67 12.50 26.40
C ALA A 15 3.97 11.25 26.93
N MET A 16 4.53 10.66 27.95
CA MET A 16 3.77 9.82 28.88
C MET A 16 4.14 10.25 30.29
N LEU A 17 3.11 10.60 31.05
CA LEU A 17 2.95 10.17 32.46
C LEU A 17 1.66 10.71 33.07
N VAL A 18 1.01 9.81 33.85
CA VAL A 18 0.03 10.03 34.94
C VAL A 18 -1.44 10.05 34.50
N GLY A 19 -2.31 9.23 35.00
CA GLY A 19 -2.43 8.45 36.22
C GLY A 19 -3.80 7.76 36.33
N CYS A 20 -3.79 6.68 37.05
CA CYS A 20 -4.92 5.85 37.46
C CYS A 20 -5.98 6.58 38.27
N THR A 21 -7.23 6.22 38.12
CA THR A 21 -8.09 5.66 39.20
C THR A 21 -9.45 5.25 38.64
N GLY A 22 -9.85 4.04 38.98
CA GLY A 22 -11.06 3.40 38.55
C GLY A 22 -12.30 3.78 39.34
N VAL A 23 -13.44 3.32 38.88
CA VAL A 23 -14.61 2.85 39.68
C VAL A 23 -15.43 1.89 38.84
N LEU A 24 -15.68 0.73 39.44
CA LEU A 24 -16.67 -0.28 39.07
C LEU A 24 -18.11 0.24 39.26
N LEU A 25 -19.05 -0.20 38.48
CA LEU A 25 -20.39 -0.61 38.98
C LEU A 25 -21.17 -1.42 37.95
N GLU A 26 -21.83 -2.40 38.47
CA GLU A 26 -22.55 -3.58 38.00
C GLU A 26 -23.90 -3.34 37.31
N ALA A 27 -24.26 -4.36 36.52
CA ALA A 27 -25.57 -5.07 36.42
C ALA A 27 -26.74 -4.34 35.72
N ASP A 28 -27.65 -4.96 35.07
CA ASP A 28 -28.26 -6.30 35.08
C ASP A 28 -29.22 -6.48 33.88
N LYS A 29 -29.23 -7.68 33.31
CA LYS A 29 -30.27 -8.56 32.78
C LYS A 29 -31.60 -8.08 32.20
N ASP A 30 -31.97 -8.88 31.24
CA ASP A 30 -33.29 -9.46 30.81
C ASP A 30 -34.06 -8.79 29.67
N ARG A 31 -34.31 -9.47 28.56
CA ARG A 31 -35.27 -10.56 28.25
C ARG A 31 -35.42 -10.76 26.73
N GLU A 32 -35.22 -11.97 26.33
CA GLU A 32 -36.09 -12.96 25.63
C GLU A 32 -37.24 -12.53 24.73
N ASN A 33 -37.20 -13.18 23.54
CA ASN A 33 -38.26 -13.83 22.76
C ASN A 33 -39.30 -12.99 21.98
N ASN A 34 -39.35 -13.19 20.68
CA ASN A 34 -40.41 -14.01 20.05
C ASN A 34 -40.19 -14.24 18.55
N ARG A 35 -40.39 -15.50 18.14
CA ARG A 35 -40.61 -15.99 16.78
C ARG A 35 -42.05 -15.71 16.36
N ASP A 36 -42.30 -15.53 15.06
CA ASP A 36 -43.09 -16.44 14.20
C ASP A 36 -43.46 -15.80 12.84
N SER A 37 -43.10 -16.51 11.83
CA SER A 37 -43.79 -16.94 10.60
C SER A 37 -44.96 -16.15 10.00
N ALA A 38 -44.92 -15.95 8.68
CA ALA A 38 -45.98 -16.42 7.75
C ALA A 38 -45.58 -16.23 6.28
N ARG A 39 -45.84 -17.26 5.54
CA ARG A 39 -45.75 -17.50 4.09
C ARG A 39 -46.97 -16.95 3.32
N GLU A 40 -46.78 -16.98 1.97
CA GLU A 40 -47.81 -17.06 0.89
C GLU A 40 -48.13 -15.73 0.20
N GLN A 41 -48.37 -15.61 -1.10
CA GLN A 41 -48.46 -16.49 -2.28
C GLN A 41 -48.46 -15.65 -3.56
N VAL A 42 -48.07 -16.30 -4.62
CA VAL A 42 -48.10 -16.11 -6.07
C VAL A 42 -49.41 -15.54 -6.64
N SER A 43 -49.33 -14.67 -7.68
CA SER A 43 -50.19 -14.82 -8.88
C SER A 43 -49.69 -14.01 -10.08
N ALA A 44 -49.74 -14.61 -11.25
CA ALA A 44 -49.32 -14.16 -12.56
C ALA A 44 -50.47 -13.48 -13.38
N PRO A 45 -50.26 -13.11 -14.67
CA PRO A 45 -50.76 -11.87 -15.27
C PRO A 45 -52.01 -12.03 -16.13
N PRO A 46 -52.49 -11.00 -16.81
CA PRO A 46 -53.10 -11.23 -18.12
C PRO A 46 -52.67 -10.25 -19.24
N GLU A 47 -52.90 -10.75 -20.42
CA GLU A 47 -52.53 -10.45 -21.77
C GLU A 47 -53.03 -9.13 -22.40
N ASN A 48 -52.24 -8.71 -23.44
CA ASN A 48 -52.60 -8.15 -24.76
C ASN A 48 -53.65 -7.03 -24.90
N VAL A 49 -53.21 -5.95 -25.56
CA VAL A 49 -53.95 -5.28 -26.68
C VAL A 49 -52.96 -4.51 -27.62
N ALA A 50 -53.32 -4.51 -28.89
CA ALA A 50 -52.65 -4.30 -30.12
C ALA A 50 -52.14 -2.86 -30.48
N HIS A 51 -51.10 -2.89 -31.33
CA HIS A 51 -50.59 -1.98 -32.41
C HIS A 51 -51.23 -0.61 -32.61
N LYS A 52 -50.30 0.40 -32.68
CA LYS A 52 -50.33 1.48 -33.65
C LYS A 52 -48.89 1.79 -34.10
N ASP A 53 -48.71 1.84 -35.40
CA ASP A 53 -47.49 2.25 -36.10
C ASP A 53 -47.15 3.71 -35.80
N GLU A 54 -45.89 4.00 -35.39
CA GLU A 54 -45.22 5.30 -35.48
C GLU A 54 -43.79 5.12 -36.00
N PRO A 55 -43.19 6.14 -36.64
CA PRO A 55 -42.08 5.97 -37.56
C PRO A 55 -40.71 5.72 -36.88
N ASP A 56 -39.84 5.03 -37.62
CA ASP A 56 -38.48 4.67 -37.29
C ASP A 56 -37.67 5.81 -36.64
N GLU A 57 -37.36 5.68 -35.34
CA GLU A 57 -36.29 6.38 -34.69
C GLU A 57 -34.96 5.73 -35.07
N PRO A 58 -33.85 6.49 -35.16
CA PRO A 58 -32.55 5.94 -35.52
C PRO A 58 -32.14 4.90 -34.46
N VAL A 59 -31.79 3.71 -34.94
CA VAL A 59 -31.22 2.63 -34.13
C VAL A 59 -29.89 3.17 -33.56
N GLU A 60 -29.88 3.52 -32.25
CA GLU A 60 -28.63 3.65 -31.50
C GLU A 60 -27.92 2.29 -31.57
N GLU A 61 -26.68 2.28 -32.11
CA GLU A 61 -25.83 1.10 -31.96
C GLU A 61 -25.74 0.76 -30.47
N PRO A 62 -25.91 -0.52 -30.08
CA PRO A 62 -25.79 -0.90 -28.70
C PRO A 62 -24.41 -0.46 -28.18
N ALA A 63 -24.41 0.26 -27.06
CA ALA A 63 -23.17 0.56 -26.36
C ALA A 63 -22.38 -0.74 -26.20
N GLU A 64 -21.10 -0.78 -26.63
CA GLU A 64 -20.25 -1.95 -26.40
C GLU A 64 -20.34 -2.30 -24.90
N GLU A 65 -20.71 -3.54 -24.61
CA GLU A 65 -20.73 -4.04 -23.25
C GLU A 65 -19.34 -3.86 -22.64
N PRO A 66 -19.23 -3.39 -21.40
CA PRO A 66 -17.93 -3.22 -20.76
C PRO A 66 -17.20 -4.56 -20.77
N GLN A 67 -15.98 -4.56 -21.32
CA GLN A 67 -15.14 -5.76 -21.35
C GLN A 67 -14.80 -6.15 -19.90
N PRO A 68 -14.85 -7.44 -19.54
CA PRO A 68 -14.51 -7.87 -18.19
C PRO A 68 -13.08 -7.46 -17.81
N LEU A 69 -12.88 -7.11 -16.55
CA LEU A 69 -11.55 -6.80 -16.01
C LEU A 69 -10.66 -8.04 -16.12
N ARG A 70 -9.43 -7.86 -16.58
CA ARG A 70 -8.46 -8.95 -16.67
C ARG A 70 -7.65 -8.99 -15.39
N VAL A 71 -7.90 -9.97 -14.55
CA VAL A 71 -7.08 -10.26 -13.37
C VAL A 71 -5.77 -10.90 -13.82
N ILE A 72 -4.65 -10.44 -13.26
CA ILE A 72 -3.32 -10.97 -13.54
C ILE A 72 -2.88 -11.77 -12.32
N ASP A 73 -2.91 -13.09 -12.45
CA ASP A 73 -2.42 -14.00 -11.39
C ASP A 73 -0.88 -14.02 -11.36
N ASP A 74 -0.30 -12.93 -10.88
CA ASP A 74 1.13 -12.84 -10.62
C ASP A 74 1.47 -11.61 -9.74
N LYS A 75 2.77 -11.29 -9.62
CA LYS A 75 3.30 -10.20 -8.77
C LYS A 75 3.11 -8.78 -9.31
N TYR A 76 2.46 -8.59 -10.48
CA TYR A 76 2.13 -7.26 -11.04
C TYR A 76 0.72 -6.81 -10.63
N ARG A 77 0.43 -6.86 -9.36
CA ARG A 77 -0.88 -6.53 -8.78
C ARG A 77 -1.07 -5.02 -8.57
N THR A 78 -2.24 -4.64 -8.11
CA THR A 78 -2.51 -3.32 -7.51
C THR A 78 -2.87 -3.57 -6.05
N THR A 79 -2.00 -3.14 -5.16
CA THR A 79 -2.07 -3.46 -3.72
C THR A 79 -2.68 -2.31 -2.94
N TYR A 80 -3.64 -2.63 -2.07
CA TYR A 80 -4.28 -1.69 -1.15
C TYR A 80 -3.69 -1.85 0.25
N GLU A 81 -2.99 -0.82 0.75
CA GLU A 81 -2.38 -0.80 2.08
C GLU A 81 -3.42 -0.45 3.13
N ILE A 82 -3.57 -1.28 4.15
CA ILE A 82 -4.58 -1.16 5.21
C ILE A 82 -3.93 -1.04 6.58
N PHE A 83 -4.23 0.04 7.30
CA PHE A 83 -4.04 0.13 8.73
C PHE A 83 -5.30 -0.37 9.43
N VAL A 84 -5.28 -1.61 9.92
CA VAL A 84 -6.46 -2.30 10.48
C VAL A 84 -7.12 -1.49 11.57
N TYR A 85 -6.34 -0.91 12.50
CA TYR A 85 -6.79 -0.07 13.62
C TYR A 85 -7.80 1.02 13.23
N SER A 86 -7.64 1.58 12.03
CA SER A 86 -8.41 2.75 11.56
C SER A 86 -9.28 2.46 10.34
N PHE A 87 -9.35 1.21 9.86
CA PHE A 87 -10.06 0.91 8.62
C PHE A 87 -11.55 0.67 8.85
N ALA A 88 -11.92 -0.34 9.62
CA ALA A 88 -13.33 -0.67 9.87
C ALA A 88 -13.51 -1.41 11.19
N ASP A 89 -14.31 -0.85 12.08
CA ASP A 89 -14.72 -1.43 13.37
C ASP A 89 -15.94 -2.34 13.13
N SER A 90 -15.85 -3.60 13.49
CA SER A 90 -16.96 -4.54 13.32
C SER A 90 -17.69 -4.91 14.61
N ASN A 91 -17.11 -4.58 15.75
CA ASN A 91 -17.58 -4.97 17.08
C ASN A 91 -18.10 -3.79 17.92
N GLY A 92 -17.82 -2.53 17.52
CA GLY A 92 -18.32 -1.30 18.12
C GLY A 92 -17.47 -0.79 19.29
N ASP A 93 -16.19 -1.17 19.36
CA ASP A 93 -15.26 -0.70 20.40
C ASP A 93 -14.43 0.54 20.00
N GLY A 94 -14.59 1.01 18.78
CA GLY A 94 -13.91 2.18 18.21
C GLY A 94 -12.57 1.86 17.53
N ILE A 95 -12.13 0.60 17.54
CA ILE A 95 -10.90 0.12 16.90
C ILE A 95 -11.28 -0.76 15.72
N GLY A 96 -10.61 -0.58 14.59
CA GLY A 96 -10.78 -1.45 13.43
C GLY A 96 -10.23 -2.86 13.69
N ASP A 97 -10.86 -3.86 13.08
CA ASP A 97 -10.56 -5.26 13.30
C ASP A 97 -10.57 -6.08 11.99
N LEU A 98 -10.06 -7.32 12.02
CA LEU A 98 -9.97 -8.20 10.85
C LEU A 98 -11.33 -8.57 10.27
N GLN A 99 -12.35 -8.74 11.12
CA GLN A 99 -13.71 -8.95 10.65
C GLN A 99 -14.28 -7.71 9.95
N GLY A 100 -13.90 -6.50 10.40
CA GLY A 100 -14.23 -5.24 9.73
C GLY A 100 -13.62 -5.16 8.34
N VAL A 101 -12.36 -5.57 8.18
CA VAL A 101 -11.72 -5.71 6.86
C VAL A 101 -12.49 -6.71 6.01
N THR A 102 -12.75 -7.92 6.52
CA THR A 102 -13.47 -8.99 5.81
C THR A 102 -14.85 -8.54 5.32
N LYS A 103 -15.62 -7.84 6.16
CA LYS A 103 -16.97 -7.34 5.83
C LYS A 103 -16.97 -6.21 4.79
N ASN A 104 -15.82 -5.60 4.53
CA ASN A 104 -15.65 -4.50 3.57
C ASN A 104 -14.72 -4.87 2.39
N LEU A 105 -14.43 -6.17 2.16
CA LEU A 105 -13.67 -6.62 0.98
C LEU A 105 -14.33 -6.22 -0.35
N ASP A 106 -15.67 -6.23 -0.41
CA ASP A 106 -16.41 -5.81 -1.61
C ASP A 106 -16.21 -4.31 -1.96
N TYR A 107 -15.64 -3.51 -1.06
CA TYR A 107 -15.17 -2.15 -1.39
C TYR A 107 -13.83 -2.18 -2.15
N ILE A 108 -12.98 -3.16 -1.86
CA ILE A 108 -11.63 -3.30 -2.42
C ILE A 108 -11.72 -4.08 -3.74
N ASN A 109 -12.40 -5.24 -3.71
CA ASN A 109 -12.67 -6.11 -4.85
C ASN A 109 -13.81 -7.06 -4.46
N ASP A 110 -14.89 -7.11 -5.23
CA ASP A 110 -16.05 -7.95 -4.96
C ASP A 110 -15.95 -9.35 -5.59
N GLY A 111 -14.88 -9.61 -6.36
CA GLY A 111 -14.62 -10.87 -7.04
C GLY A 111 -15.42 -11.08 -8.32
N ASP A 112 -16.07 -10.04 -8.82
CA ASP A 112 -16.83 -10.04 -10.08
C ASP A 112 -16.17 -9.07 -11.08
N ASP A 113 -15.41 -9.61 -12.03
CA ASP A 113 -14.69 -8.82 -13.04
C ASP A 113 -15.62 -7.98 -13.93
N GLU A 114 -16.91 -8.31 -14.00
CA GLU A 114 -17.92 -7.54 -14.74
C GLU A 114 -18.51 -6.40 -13.89
N SER A 115 -18.31 -6.43 -12.57
CA SER A 115 -18.76 -5.38 -11.65
C SER A 115 -17.95 -4.09 -11.82
N ASP A 116 -18.59 -2.96 -11.52
CA ASP A 116 -17.91 -1.67 -11.38
C ASP A 116 -18.15 -1.03 -10.00
N LEU A 117 -18.52 -1.84 -9.00
CA LEU A 117 -18.94 -1.38 -7.68
C LEU A 117 -17.77 -1.25 -6.69
N ASP A 118 -16.64 -1.88 -6.97
CA ASP A 118 -15.43 -1.92 -6.15
C ASP A 118 -14.30 -1.02 -6.70
N LEU A 119 -13.15 -1.01 -6.01
CA LEU A 119 -11.94 -0.34 -6.49
C LEU A 119 -11.21 -1.16 -7.57
N GLY A 120 -11.29 -2.50 -7.52
CA GLY A 120 -10.57 -3.42 -8.40
C GLY A 120 -9.11 -3.68 -7.99
N CYS A 121 -8.72 -3.42 -6.71
CA CYS A 121 -7.43 -3.83 -6.20
C CYS A 121 -7.42 -5.35 -6.01
N ASN A 122 -6.32 -6.01 -6.36
CA ASN A 122 -6.20 -7.46 -6.34
C ASN A 122 -5.11 -7.98 -5.40
N ALA A 123 -4.63 -7.13 -4.50
CA ALA A 123 -3.87 -7.49 -3.31
C ALA A 123 -4.16 -6.51 -2.17
N ILE A 124 -4.01 -6.99 -0.92
CA ILE A 124 -4.00 -6.15 0.27
C ILE A 124 -2.67 -6.31 0.99
N TRP A 125 -2.15 -5.22 1.53
CA TRP A 125 -1.07 -5.22 2.51
C TRP A 125 -1.63 -4.77 3.85
N LEU A 126 -1.62 -5.68 4.83
CA LEU A 126 -1.95 -5.36 6.21
C LEU A 126 -0.70 -4.84 6.92
N MET A 127 -0.74 -3.61 7.42
CA MET A 127 0.24 -3.12 8.40
C MET A 127 0.26 -4.08 9.59
N PRO A 128 1.27 -4.03 10.50
CA PRO A 128 1.45 -5.07 11.53
C PRO A 128 0.16 -5.40 12.29
N ILE A 129 -0.13 -6.69 12.44
CA ILE A 129 -1.34 -7.23 13.06
C ILE A 129 -1.07 -8.05 14.32
N SER A 130 0.21 -8.23 14.66
CA SER A 130 0.66 -9.01 15.80
C SER A 130 0.50 -8.23 17.12
N PRO A 131 0.42 -8.93 18.28
CA PRO A 131 0.36 -8.31 19.59
C PRO A 131 1.48 -7.31 19.82
N SER A 132 1.12 -6.12 20.32
CA SER A 132 2.02 -5.00 20.52
C SER A 132 1.46 -4.04 21.57
N PRO A 133 2.31 -3.39 22.38
CA PRO A 133 1.85 -2.39 23.34
C PRO A 133 1.44 -1.05 22.70
N SER A 134 1.82 -0.81 21.43
CA SER A 134 1.49 0.44 20.72
C SER A 134 0.33 0.28 19.75
N TYR A 135 -0.36 1.39 19.44
CA TYR A 135 -1.45 1.41 18.46
C TYR A 135 -0.97 1.11 17.03
N HIS A 136 0.29 1.41 16.72
CA HIS A 136 0.86 1.21 15.38
C HIS A 136 1.36 -0.23 15.13
N LYS A 137 1.53 -1.03 16.16
CA LYS A 137 1.87 -2.46 16.15
C LYS A 137 3.26 -2.81 15.58
N TYR A 138 4.16 -1.83 15.37
CA TYR A 138 5.53 -2.12 14.91
C TYR A 138 6.46 -2.66 16.02
N ASP A 139 6.14 -2.47 17.29
CA ASP A 139 6.86 -3.04 18.44
C ASP A 139 6.21 -4.37 18.88
N ILE A 140 6.52 -5.43 18.14
CA ILE A 140 5.88 -6.75 18.26
C ILE A 140 6.31 -7.49 19.54
N THR A 141 5.34 -8.11 20.24
CA THR A 141 5.58 -8.96 21.40
C THR A 141 5.35 -10.46 21.14
N ASP A 142 4.64 -10.82 20.07
CA ASP A 142 4.41 -12.21 19.64
C ASP A 142 4.16 -12.26 18.13
N TYR A 143 5.12 -12.79 17.37
CA TYR A 143 5.05 -12.84 15.90
C TYR A 143 4.06 -13.86 15.32
N LYS A 144 3.59 -14.80 16.14
CA LYS A 144 2.77 -15.93 15.69
C LYS A 144 1.34 -15.85 16.22
N ASN A 145 0.87 -14.61 16.49
CA ASN A 145 -0.48 -14.37 17.00
C ASN A 145 -1.06 -13.08 16.40
N ILE A 146 -2.37 -12.91 16.55
CA ILE A 146 -3.09 -11.69 16.21
C ILE A 146 -3.28 -10.85 17.48
N ASP A 147 -3.10 -9.52 17.36
CA ASP A 147 -3.40 -8.61 18.44
C ASP A 147 -4.86 -8.76 18.89
N PRO A 148 -5.14 -8.92 20.20
CA PRO A 148 -6.50 -9.07 20.69
C PRO A 148 -7.46 -7.93 20.32
N GLU A 149 -6.95 -6.72 20.05
CA GLU A 149 -7.76 -5.60 19.53
C GLU A 149 -8.24 -5.85 18.10
N TYR A 150 -7.52 -6.69 17.32
CA TYR A 150 -7.82 -6.98 15.92
C TYR A 150 -8.59 -8.28 15.71
N GLY A 151 -8.70 -9.13 16.73
CA GLY A 151 -9.41 -10.39 16.67
C GLY A 151 -8.55 -11.61 17.00
N SER A 152 -8.74 -12.68 16.27
CA SER A 152 -8.12 -13.99 16.50
C SER A 152 -7.45 -14.54 15.24
N ILE A 153 -6.70 -15.64 15.38
CA ILE A 153 -6.17 -16.42 14.26
C ILE A 153 -7.29 -16.93 13.34
N ASP A 154 -8.44 -17.34 13.91
CA ASP A 154 -9.59 -17.80 13.12
C ASP A 154 -10.16 -16.66 12.26
N ASP A 155 -10.22 -15.42 12.80
CA ASP A 155 -10.65 -14.24 12.02
C ASP A 155 -9.67 -13.91 10.90
N PHE A 156 -8.37 -14.14 11.11
CA PHE A 156 -7.36 -13.99 10.06
C PHE A 156 -7.48 -15.07 8.98
N ASP A 157 -7.65 -16.34 9.37
CA ASP A 157 -7.82 -17.44 8.42
C ASP A 157 -9.09 -17.24 7.57
N ASP A 158 -10.17 -16.71 8.17
CA ASP A 158 -11.40 -16.32 7.46
C ASP A 158 -11.16 -15.16 6.47
N LEU A 159 -10.40 -14.13 6.87
CA LEU A 159 -10.04 -13.01 6.00
C LEU A 159 -9.26 -13.49 4.78
N VAL A 160 -8.22 -14.32 4.97
CA VAL A 160 -7.43 -14.88 3.87
C VAL A 160 -8.31 -15.70 2.93
N ALA A 161 -9.17 -16.56 3.48
CA ALA A 161 -10.08 -17.37 2.68
C ALA A 161 -11.05 -16.52 1.84
N GLU A 162 -11.57 -15.42 2.40
CA GLU A 162 -12.45 -14.48 1.68
C GLU A 162 -11.70 -13.64 0.64
N CYS A 163 -10.42 -13.29 0.91
CA CYS A 163 -9.55 -12.63 -0.06
C CYS A 163 -9.30 -13.54 -1.27
N HIS A 164 -8.89 -14.79 -1.04
CA HIS A 164 -8.58 -15.75 -2.11
C HIS A 164 -9.80 -16.10 -2.97
N LYS A 165 -11.03 -16.09 -2.41
CA LYS A 165 -12.26 -16.25 -3.21
C LYS A 165 -12.48 -15.11 -4.21
N ARG A 166 -11.88 -13.95 -3.97
CA ARG A 166 -11.96 -12.73 -4.79
C ARG A 166 -10.69 -12.49 -5.61
N ASP A 167 -9.77 -13.45 -5.66
CA ASP A 167 -8.44 -13.29 -6.26
C ASP A 167 -7.63 -12.12 -5.70
N ILE A 168 -7.76 -11.87 -4.40
CA ILE A 168 -6.98 -10.88 -3.64
C ILE A 168 -5.85 -11.61 -2.92
N ASP A 169 -4.59 -11.26 -3.23
CA ASP A 169 -3.42 -11.71 -2.46
C ASP A 169 -3.34 -10.95 -1.12
N VAL A 170 -2.83 -11.63 -0.10
CA VAL A 170 -2.66 -11.07 1.25
C VAL A 170 -1.18 -10.96 1.60
N TYR A 171 -0.69 -9.74 1.80
CA TYR A 171 0.68 -9.45 2.22
C TYR A 171 0.70 -8.98 3.67
N LEU A 172 1.63 -9.53 4.47
CA LEU A 172 1.86 -9.09 5.85
C LEU A 172 3.11 -8.24 5.98
N ASP A 173 3.07 -7.30 6.92
CA ASP A 173 4.25 -6.56 7.34
C ASP A 173 5.16 -7.49 8.18
N LEU A 174 6.39 -7.67 7.76
CA LEU A 174 7.39 -8.50 8.43
C LEU A 174 8.45 -7.59 9.09
N VAL A 175 8.22 -7.31 10.37
CA VAL A 175 9.06 -6.42 11.19
C VAL A 175 10.13 -7.25 11.88
N ILE A 176 11.29 -7.40 11.25
CA ILE A 176 12.39 -8.25 11.75
C ILE A 176 13.68 -7.47 12.08
N ASN A 177 13.65 -6.14 11.97
CA ASN A 177 14.76 -5.32 12.44
C ASN A 177 14.85 -5.31 13.97
N HIS A 178 13.72 -5.33 14.66
CA HIS A 178 13.61 -5.15 16.10
C HIS A 178 12.38 -5.90 16.65
N THR A 179 12.30 -6.02 17.97
CA THR A 179 11.10 -6.43 18.69
C THR A 179 10.62 -5.31 19.60
N SER A 180 9.49 -5.50 20.28
CA SER A 180 9.20 -4.72 21.49
C SER A 180 10.20 -5.01 22.60
N SER A 181 10.50 -4.02 23.43
CA SER A 181 11.19 -4.26 24.71
C SER A 181 10.35 -5.10 25.67
N GLU A 182 9.06 -5.31 25.38
CA GLU A 182 8.15 -6.20 26.12
C GLU A 182 8.11 -7.63 25.53
N HIS A 183 8.84 -7.89 24.44
CA HIS A 183 8.93 -9.24 23.86
C HIS A 183 9.60 -10.21 24.84
N PRO A 184 9.08 -11.44 25.03
CA PRO A 184 9.66 -12.42 25.94
C PRO A 184 11.16 -12.65 25.75
N TRP A 185 11.64 -12.70 24.53
CA TRP A 185 13.08 -12.85 24.24
C TRP A 185 13.92 -11.73 24.87
N PHE A 186 13.48 -10.46 24.71
CA PHE A 186 14.21 -9.33 25.28
C PHE A 186 14.08 -9.28 26.80
N GLN A 187 12.89 -9.56 27.34
CA GLN A 187 12.67 -9.56 28.79
C GLN A 187 13.55 -10.60 29.50
N GLU A 188 13.63 -11.84 28.99
CA GLU A 188 14.46 -12.89 29.57
C GLU A 188 15.96 -12.54 29.50
N ALA A 189 16.45 -12.02 28.35
CA ALA A 189 17.82 -11.54 28.21
C ALA A 189 18.12 -10.37 29.15
N ALA A 190 17.22 -9.39 29.25
CA ALA A 190 17.37 -8.23 30.11
C ALA A 190 17.36 -8.60 31.59
N ASP A 191 16.52 -9.55 32.02
CA ASP A 191 16.47 -10.00 33.40
C ASP A 191 17.74 -10.79 33.77
N TYR A 192 18.25 -11.64 32.87
CA TYR A 192 19.53 -12.33 33.06
C TYR A 192 20.69 -11.33 33.24
N LEU A 193 20.76 -10.26 32.38
CA LEU A 193 21.77 -9.23 32.48
C LEU A 193 21.64 -8.36 33.76
N LYS A 194 20.46 -8.19 34.31
CA LYS A 194 20.26 -7.51 35.61
C LYS A 194 20.78 -8.32 36.77
N GLU A 195 20.74 -9.65 36.67
CA GLU A 195 21.29 -10.57 37.68
C GLU A 195 22.83 -10.72 37.53
N HIS A 196 23.34 -10.59 36.29
CA HIS A 196 24.77 -10.73 35.96
C HIS A 196 25.36 -9.37 35.54
N THR A 197 25.55 -8.50 36.55
CA THR A 197 25.98 -7.10 36.30
C THR A 197 27.46 -6.93 35.98
N ASP A 198 28.29 -7.96 36.24
CA ASP A 198 29.73 -7.97 35.92
C ASP A 198 29.96 -8.70 34.60
N PRO A 199 30.26 -7.99 33.49
CA PRO A 199 30.45 -8.58 32.16
C PRO A 199 31.55 -9.66 32.12
N ALA A 200 32.59 -9.55 32.97
CA ALA A 200 33.70 -10.51 33.01
C ALA A 200 33.28 -11.92 33.49
N GLN A 201 32.07 -12.07 34.02
CA GLN A 201 31.55 -13.37 34.45
C GLN A 201 30.84 -14.13 33.34
N ILE A 202 30.35 -13.41 32.30
CA ILE A 202 29.49 -13.97 31.26
C ILE A 202 29.98 -13.65 29.83
N MET A 203 31.08 -12.90 29.70
CA MET A 203 31.72 -12.62 28.40
C MET A 203 33.18 -13.12 28.40
N ASP A 204 33.65 -13.51 27.22
CA ASP A 204 35.05 -13.85 26.97
C ASP A 204 35.93 -12.60 26.74
N GLU A 205 37.23 -12.82 26.45
CA GLU A 205 38.21 -11.75 26.20
C GLU A 205 37.92 -10.99 24.88
N GLU A 206 37.20 -11.61 23.94
CA GLU A 206 36.77 -11.01 22.66
C GLU A 206 35.46 -10.25 22.77
N GLY A 207 34.77 -10.31 23.92
CA GLY A 207 33.51 -9.62 24.19
C GLY A 207 32.28 -10.36 23.67
N ALA A 208 32.38 -11.65 23.43
CA ALA A 208 31.25 -12.54 23.15
C ALA A 208 30.72 -13.18 24.44
N PHE A 209 29.44 -13.50 24.50
CA PHE A 209 28.88 -14.28 25.60
C PHE A 209 29.46 -15.69 25.63
N THR A 210 29.78 -16.17 26.85
CA THR A 210 30.31 -17.52 27.04
C THR A 210 29.27 -18.60 26.72
N GLU A 211 29.72 -19.82 26.36
CA GLU A 211 28.80 -20.95 26.13
C GLU A 211 27.89 -21.20 27.33
N GLU A 212 28.43 -21.08 28.57
CA GLU A 212 27.67 -21.26 29.82
C GLU A 212 26.56 -20.21 29.95
N ALA A 213 26.84 -18.93 29.64
CA ALA A 213 25.82 -17.87 29.66
C ALA A 213 24.72 -18.11 28.61
N LEU A 214 25.11 -18.58 27.41
CA LEU A 214 24.16 -18.90 26.34
C LEU A 214 23.35 -20.18 26.61
N GLU A 215 23.88 -21.15 27.34
CA GLU A 215 23.12 -22.31 27.83
C GLU A 215 22.09 -21.90 28.88
N GLU A 216 22.39 -20.94 29.76
CA GLU A 216 21.48 -20.42 30.77
C GLU A 216 20.43 -19.47 30.20
N CYS A 217 20.81 -18.61 29.26
CA CYS A 217 19.91 -17.65 28.57
C CYS A 217 20.22 -17.56 27.08
N PRO A 218 19.59 -18.38 26.23
CA PRO A 218 19.82 -18.36 24.77
C PRO A 218 19.50 -17.02 24.12
N TYR A 219 18.62 -16.22 24.69
CA TYR A 219 18.20 -14.95 24.14
C TYR A 219 19.25 -13.83 24.22
N LEU A 220 20.39 -14.06 24.89
CA LEU A 220 21.53 -13.14 24.87
C LEU A 220 22.10 -12.95 23.47
N GLU A 221 22.04 -13.98 22.60
CA GLU A 221 22.50 -13.88 21.21
C GLU A 221 21.47 -13.29 20.25
N TYR A 222 20.22 -13.06 20.73
CA TYR A 222 19.15 -12.53 19.89
C TYR A 222 19.24 -11.01 19.70
N TYR A 223 19.98 -10.32 20.54
CA TYR A 223 20.14 -8.87 20.53
C TYR A 223 21.61 -8.46 20.59
N ASN A 224 21.90 -7.25 20.12
CA ASN A 224 23.25 -6.69 20.19
C ASN A 224 23.45 -5.99 21.53
N PHE A 225 23.98 -6.71 22.53
CA PHE A 225 24.35 -6.15 23.83
C PHE A 225 25.82 -5.70 23.85
N GLY A 226 26.12 -4.72 24.72
CA GLY A 226 27.48 -4.20 24.92
C GLY A 226 27.65 -3.57 26.29
N THR A 227 28.89 -3.23 26.64
CA THR A 227 29.27 -2.62 27.92
C THR A 227 29.63 -1.14 27.80
N GLU A 228 29.64 -0.60 26.57
CA GLU A 228 29.98 0.78 26.29
C GLU A 228 28.86 1.51 25.55
N ALA A 229 28.65 2.77 25.91
CA ALA A 229 27.71 3.63 25.19
C ALA A 229 28.21 3.88 23.77
N SER A 230 27.38 3.59 22.78
CA SER A 230 27.64 3.90 21.37
C SER A 230 26.43 4.50 20.67
N ASP A 231 26.61 5.00 19.42
CA ASP A 231 25.51 5.56 18.63
C ASP A 231 24.48 4.46 18.32
N GLY A 232 23.21 4.71 18.65
CA GLY A 232 22.12 3.75 18.47
C GLY A 232 21.99 2.73 19.62
N TYR A 233 22.76 2.86 20.71
CA TYR A 233 22.65 2.00 21.88
C TYR A 233 22.00 2.73 23.05
N GLU A 234 21.09 2.05 23.71
CA GLU A 234 20.38 2.49 24.91
C GLU A 234 20.85 1.73 26.14
N ARG A 235 20.89 2.40 27.29
CA ARG A 235 21.31 1.75 28.53
C ARG A 235 20.21 0.88 29.11
N LEU A 236 20.52 -0.37 29.45
CA LEU A 236 19.61 -1.23 30.21
C LEU A 236 19.54 -0.73 31.65
N ASN A 237 18.37 -0.23 32.04
CA ASN A 237 18.15 0.45 33.31
C ASN A 237 18.61 -0.38 34.51
N GLY A 238 19.44 0.24 35.38
CA GLY A 238 19.94 -0.36 36.60
C GLY A 238 21.20 -1.24 36.41
N THR A 239 21.77 -1.29 35.23
CA THR A 239 22.97 -2.07 34.90
C THR A 239 24.06 -1.22 34.20
N GLU A 240 25.20 -1.80 33.91
CA GLU A 240 26.22 -1.23 33.04
C GLU A 240 26.07 -1.72 31.57
N TRP A 241 25.04 -2.51 31.28
CA TRP A 241 24.76 -3.03 29.96
C TRP A 241 24.06 -2.01 29.07
N TYR A 242 24.35 -2.09 27.78
CA TYR A 242 23.68 -1.36 26.70
C TYR A 242 23.14 -2.36 25.69
N TYR A 243 22.10 -1.98 24.95
CA TYR A 243 21.54 -2.77 23.85
C TYR A 243 21.29 -1.86 22.65
N GLU A 244 21.41 -2.39 21.45
CA GLU A 244 21.11 -1.66 20.23
C GLU A 244 19.60 -1.39 20.14
N ALA A 245 19.22 -0.12 19.84
CA ALA A 245 17.83 0.30 19.70
C ALA A 245 17.80 1.60 18.86
N ARG A 246 17.97 1.46 17.57
CA ARG A 246 18.17 2.61 16.67
C ARG A 246 16.94 3.46 16.46
N PHE A 247 15.74 2.89 16.59
CA PHE A 247 14.49 3.63 16.50
C PHE A 247 14.19 4.34 17.81
N TRP A 248 14.08 3.60 18.90
CA TRP A 248 13.92 4.14 20.25
C TRP A 248 14.09 3.01 21.29
N SER A 249 14.28 3.36 22.55
CA SER A 249 14.56 2.40 23.63
C SER A 249 13.51 1.29 23.83
N GLY A 250 12.30 1.46 23.33
CA GLY A 250 11.25 0.43 23.36
C GLY A 250 11.30 -0.56 22.20
N MET A 251 12.24 -0.41 21.27
CA MET A 251 12.42 -1.26 20.08
C MET A 251 13.87 -1.76 20.00
N PRO A 252 14.27 -2.75 20.84
CA PRO A 252 15.61 -3.34 20.76
C PRO A 252 15.81 -4.05 19.41
N ASP A 253 16.93 -3.73 18.75
CA ASP A 253 17.29 -4.29 17.45
C ASP A 253 17.73 -5.75 17.60
N LEU A 254 17.24 -6.63 16.72
CA LEU A 254 17.61 -8.03 16.64
C LEU A 254 19.03 -8.19 16.09
N ASN A 255 19.77 -9.13 16.61
CA ASN A 255 21.05 -9.57 16.05
C ASN A 255 20.83 -10.46 14.82
N LEU A 256 20.74 -9.85 13.65
CA LEU A 256 20.50 -10.56 12.40
C LEU A 256 21.71 -11.36 11.89
N ASP A 257 22.86 -11.29 12.56
CA ASP A 257 24.00 -12.21 12.37
C ASP A 257 23.77 -13.56 13.07
N SER A 258 22.85 -13.65 14.03
CA SER A 258 22.56 -14.89 14.74
C SER A 258 21.76 -15.87 13.87
N ASP A 259 22.27 -17.10 13.72
CA ASP A 259 21.53 -18.17 13.06
C ASP A 259 20.26 -18.55 13.82
N LYS A 260 20.22 -18.37 15.16
CA LYS A 260 19.04 -18.63 15.98
C LYS A 260 17.92 -17.63 15.69
N VAL A 261 18.25 -16.35 15.55
CA VAL A 261 17.29 -15.33 15.13
C VAL A 261 16.75 -15.65 13.73
N PHE A 262 17.61 -16.08 12.81
CA PHE A 262 17.18 -16.47 11.49
C PHE A 262 16.28 -17.72 11.49
N GLU A 263 16.54 -18.71 12.35
CA GLU A 263 15.67 -19.90 12.56
C GLU A 263 14.28 -19.47 13.08
N GLU A 264 14.21 -18.46 13.97
CA GLU A 264 12.92 -17.91 14.41
C GLU A 264 12.18 -17.20 13.26
N ILE A 265 12.88 -16.39 12.47
CA ILE A 265 12.30 -15.73 11.28
C ILE A 265 11.76 -16.78 10.29
N GLU A 266 12.49 -17.88 10.06
CA GLU A 266 12.02 -19.00 9.24
C GLU A 266 10.74 -19.63 9.81
N GLY A 267 10.70 -19.81 11.15
CA GLY A 267 9.53 -20.33 11.84
C GLY A 267 8.33 -19.37 11.78
N ILE A 268 8.54 -18.06 11.82
CA ILE A 268 7.51 -17.02 11.70
C ILE A 268 6.93 -17.03 10.28
N THR A 269 7.78 -16.94 9.26
CA THR A 269 7.32 -16.92 7.87
C THR A 269 6.60 -18.21 7.47
N ARG A 270 7.06 -19.37 7.97
CA ARG A 270 6.39 -20.65 7.77
C ARG A 270 5.00 -20.68 8.42
N PHE A 271 4.86 -20.12 9.65
CA PHE A 271 3.59 -20.06 10.36
C PHE A 271 2.52 -19.30 9.56
N TRP A 272 2.88 -18.18 8.94
CA TRP A 272 1.98 -17.38 8.14
C TRP A 272 1.77 -17.96 6.72
N SER A 273 2.82 -18.51 6.10
CA SER A 273 2.73 -19.11 4.77
C SER A 273 1.76 -20.30 4.72
N VAL A 274 1.73 -21.17 5.75
CA VAL A 274 0.78 -22.28 5.79
C VAL A 274 -0.68 -21.84 6.05
N ARG A 275 -0.89 -20.57 6.44
CA ARG A 275 -2.21 -19.94 6.58
C ARG A 275 -2.66 -19.22 5.31
N GLY A 276 -1.85 -19.27 4.24
CA GLY A 276 -2.21 -18.69 2.95
C GLY A 276 -1.74 -17.25 2.76
N VAL A 277 -0.76 -16.77 3.53
CA VAL A 277 -0.11 -15.49 3.24
C VAL A 277 0.65 -15.59 1.93
N ASP A 278 0.38 -14.65 1.01
CA ASP A 278 0.90 -14.63 -0.36
C ASP A 278 2.20 -13.84 -0.49
N GLY A 279 2.57 -13.08 0.54
CA GLY A 279 3.79 -12.28 0.50
C GLY A 279 4.05 -11.45 1.73
N TYR A 280 5.16 -10.70 1.69
CA TYR A 280 5.61 -9.89 2.82
C TYR A 280 6.10 -8.51 2.38
N ARG A 281 5.76 -7.49 3.16
CA ARG A 281 6.46 -6.22 3.15
C ARG A 281 7.53 -6.27 4.24
N LEU A 282 8.78 -6.07 3.85
CA LEU A 282 9.91 -6.04 4.77
C LEU A 282 10.12 -4.62 5.31
N ASP A 283 9.93 -4.46 6.61
CA ASP A 283 10.13 -3.19 7.30
C ASP A 283 11.60 -2.81 7.36
N ALA A 284 11.90 -1.52 7.12
CA ALA A 284 13.16 -0.85 7.41
C ALA A 284 14.44 -1.60 6.96
N VAL A 285 14.47 -2.17 5.74
CA VAL A 285 15.58 -3.02 5.27
C VAL A 285 16.96 -2.32 5.26
N THR A 286 17.00 -0.99 5.24
CA THR A 286 18.23 -0.21 5.33
C THR A 286 18.84 -0.18 6.72
N SER A 287 18.07 -0.61 7.73
CA SER A 287 18.46 -0.60 9.15
C SER A 287 18.99 -1.95 9.64
N TYR A 288 18.76 -3.04 8.93
CA TYR A 288 19.17 -4.40 9.32
C TYR A 288 20.66 -4.48 9.70
N PHE A 289 21.52 -3.91 8.87
CA PHE A 289 22.92 -3.65 9.17
C PHE A 289 23.21 -2.21 8.76
N THR A 290 23.03 -1.30 9.68
CA THR A 290 23.02 0.15 9.43
C THR A 290 24.11 0.63 8.49
N LYS A 291 23.73 1.15 7.32
CA LYS A 291 24.60 1.70 6.27
C LYS A 291 25.50 0.69 5.55
N ASP A 292 25.38 -0.59 5.81
CA ASP A 292 26.11 -1.63 5.10
C ASP A 292 25.23 -2.25 4.02
N ILE A 293 25.23 -1.65 2.82
CA ILE A 293 24.41 -2.08 1.68
C ILE A 293 24.75 -3.53 1.28
N GLU A 294 26.03 -3.90 1.32
CA GLU A 294 26.46 -5.25 0.92
C GLU A 294 25.93 -6.29 1.89
N LYS A 295 26.07 -6.06 3.19
CA LYS A 295 25.59 -6.97 4.24
C LYS A 295 24.07 -7.06 4.25
N ASN A 296 23.36 -5.93 4.11
CA ASN A 296 21.92 -5.91 3.93
C ASN A 296 21.49 -6.75 2.72
N THR A 297 22.15 -6.60 1.57
CA THR A 297 21.86 -7.36 0.34
C THR A 297 22.11 -8.87 0.53
N GLN A 298 23.16 -9.26 1.23
CA GLN A 298 23.45 -10.67 1.54
C GLN A 298 22.38 -11.27 2.45
N PHE A 299 21.97 -10.57 3.49
CA PHE A 299 20.88 -11.01 4.38
C PHE A 299 19.57 -11.13 3.63
N LEU A 300 19.20 -10.12 2.82
CA LEU A 300 18.00 -10.15 1.98
C LEU A 300 18.04 -11.31 0.97
N THR A 301 19.20 -11.68 0.43
CA THR A 301 19.36 -12.87 -0.43
C THR A 301 19.03 -14.15 0.33
N ARG A 302 19.54 -14.29 1.56
CA ARG A 302 19.26 -15.43 2.44
C ARG A 302 17.77 -15.50 2.78
N LEU A 303 17.18 -14.37 3.14
CA LEU A 303 15.76 -14.23 3.48
C LEU A 303 14.86 -14.57 2.29
N ASN A 304 15.13 -14.01 1.11
CA ASN A 304 14.40 -14.29 -0.12
C ASN A 304 14.42 -15.78 -0.47
N THR A 305 15.61 -16.39 -0.41
CA THR A 305 15.79 -17.83 -0.69
C THR A 305 14.95 -18.68 0.28
N MET A 306 14.95 -18.35 1.56
CA MET A 306 14.20 -19.05 2.59
C MET A 306 12.68 -18.92 2.36
N ILE A 307 12.17 -17.69 2.19
CA ILE A 307 10.72 -17.44 1.96
C ILE A 307 10.26 -18.14 0.68
N LYS A 308 11.01 -18.02 -0.44
CA LYS A 308 10.67 -18.69 -1.71
C LYS A 308 10.75 -20.22 -1.62
N SER A 309 11.53 -20.78 -0.70
CA SER A 309 11.53 -22.23 -0.44
C SER A 309 10.25 -22.71 0.25
N GLN A 310 9.60 -21.85 1.03
CA GLN A 310 8.33 -22.12 1.71
C GLN A 310 7.13 -21.90 0.77
N ASN A 311 7.14 -20.79 0.03
CA ASN A 311 6.15 -20.44 -0.98
C ASN A 311 6.86 -19.83 -2.21
N PRO A 312 7.07 -20.59 -3.31
CA PRO A 312 7.74 -20.10 -4.52
C PRO A 312 7.05 -18.92 -5.19
N LYS A 313 5.76 -18.71 -4.93
CA LYS A 313 4.96 -17.61 -5.48
C LYS A 313 4.93 -16.37 -4.55
N ALA A 314 5.46 -16.46 -3.32
CA ALA A 314 5.39 -15.36 -2.38
C ALA A 314 5.94 -14.07 -3.00
N TYR A 315 5.19 -12.98 -2.94
CA TYR A 315 5.65 -11.66 -3.33
C TYR A 315 6.36 -10.98 -2.15
N ILE A 316 7.51 -10.39 -2.40
CA ILE A 316 8.29 -9.72 -1.35
C ILE A 316 8.63 -8.30 -1.80
N VAL A 317 8.25 -7.31 -0.98
CA VAL A 317 8.58 -5.90 -1.19
C VAL A 317 9.33 -5.34 0.01
N GLY A 318 10.47 -4.70 -0.23
CA GLY A 318 11.31 -4.11 0.82
C GLY A 318 11.11 -2.59 0.94
N GLU A 319 11.05 -2.09 2.18
CA GLU A 319 11.14 -0.67 2.44
C GLU A 319 12.60 -0.22 2.52
N ALA A 320 13.12 0.27 1.41
CA ALA A 320 14.43 0.89 1.32
C ALA A 320 14.32 2.41 1.19
N TRP A 321 14.14 3.11 2.30
CA TRP A 321 13.99 4.58 2.29
C TRP A 321 15.35 5.27 2.08
N THR A 322 15.79 5.26 0.85
CA THR A 322 17.09 5.78 0.43
C THR A 322 17.03 6.32 -1.00
N SER A 323 18.18 6.66 -1.59
CA SER A 323 18.25 7.10 -2.98
C SER A 323 17.99 5.95 -3.96
N GLU A 324 17.50 6.29 -5.16
CA GLU A 324 17.21 5.28 -6.20
C GLU A 324 18.45 4.44 -6.56
N SER A 325 19.62 5.05 -6.61
CA SER A 325 20.88 4.33 -6.88
C SER A 325 21.27 3.35 -5.77
N GLU A 326 20.87 3.62 -4.53
CA GLU A 326 21.13 2.73 -3.39
C GLU A 326 20.11 1.61 -3.33
N TYR A 327 18.81 1.89 -3.47
CA TYR A 327 17.84 0.79 -3.44
C TYR A 327 17.93 -0.12 -4.68
N ALA A 328 18.45 0.38 -5.81
CA ALA A 328 18.77 -0.46 -6.96
C ALA A 328 19.80 -1.55 -6.62
N GLU A 329 20.75 -1.28 -5.73
CA GLU A 329 21.72 -2.29 -5.27
C GLU A 329 21.05 -3.45 -4.52
N TYR A 330 19.98 -3.18 -3.76
CA TYR A 330 19.23 -4.19 -3.02
C TYR A 330 18.51 -5.20 -3.94
N TYR A 331 18.16 -4.83 -5.18
CA TYR A 331 17.58 -5.76 -6.15
C TYR A 331 18.50 -6.95 -6.50
N LYS A 332 19.80 -6.83 -6.25
CA LYS A 332 20.77 -7.94 -6.39
C LYS A 332 20.50 -9.09 -5.42
N SER A 333 19.71 -8.86 -4.37
CA SER A 333 19.25 -9.89 -3.43
C SER A 333 18.23 -10.87 -4.03
N GLY A 334 17.62 -10.54 -5.16
CA GLY A 334 16.54 -11.31 -5.76
C GLY A 334 15.15 -11.04 -5.14
N ILE A 335 15.04 -10.14 -4.15
CA ILE A 335 13.75 -9.61 -3.67
C ILE A 335 12.99 -9.05 -4.87
N ASP A 336 11.66 -9.32 -4.93
CA ASP A 336 10.84 -8.95 -6.08
C ASP A 336 10.79 -7.44 -6.28
N SER A 337 10.58 -6.67 -5.20
CA SER A 337 10.33 -5.23 -5.27
C SER A 337 10.98 -4.44 -4.14
N PHE A 338 11.22 -3.17 -4.41
CA PHE A 338 11.47 -2.13 -3.41
C PHE A 338 10.62 -0.91 -3.74
N PHE A 339 10.11 -0.21 -2.70
CA PHE A 339 9.27 0.97 -2.89
C PHE A 339 9.98 2.11 -3.60
N ALA A 340 9.35 2.66 -4.64
CA ALA A 340 9.88 3.71 -5.52
C ALA A 340 9.81 5.12 -4.87
N PHE A 341 10.57 5.36 -3.80
CA PHE A 341 10.55 6.58 -2.99
C PHE A 341 10.83 7.88 -3.77
N ASN A 342 11.58 7.82 -4.88
CA ASN A 342 11.89 8.97 -5.73
C ASN A 342 10.66 9.58 -6.43
N TYR A 343 9.58 8.82 -6.58
CA TYR A 343 8.32 9.29 -7.16
C TYR A 343 7.32 9.75 -6.10
N ALA A 344 7.43 9.24 -4.88
CA ALA A 344 6.50 9.43 -3.78
C ALA A 344 6.63 10.79 -3.06
N ASN A 345 5.71 11.08 -2.15
CA ASN A 345 5.61 12.21 -1.23
C ASN A 345 5.39 13.61 -1.86
N ALA A 346 5.39 14.65 -1.01
CA ALA A 346 5.08 16.04 -1.38
C ALA A 346 6.09 16.70 -2.34
N GLU A 347 7.34 16.22 -2.35
CA GLU A 347 8.45 16.74 -3.14
C GLU A 347 8.89 15.75 -4.23
N GLY A 348 8.29 14.57 -4.28
CA GLY A 348 8.53 13.57 -5.32
C GLY A 348 8.01 13.99 -6.68
N MET A 349 8.35 13.19 -7.69
CA MET A 349 8.05 13.53 -9.08
C MET A 349 6.55 13.64 -9.35
N ILE A 350 5.73 12.70 -8.81
CA ILE A 350 4.27 12.70 -8.99
C ILE A 350 3.66 14.02 -8.50
N ALA A 351 3.96 14.43 -7.26
CA ALA A 351 3.44 15.68 -6.70
C ALA A 351 3.86 16.92 -7.48
N ARG A 352 5.10 16.96 -7.95
CA ARG A 352 5.63 18.10 -8.71
C ARG A 352 5.00 18.19 -10.10
N LEU A 353 4.74 17.06 -10.76
CA LEU A 353 4.00 17.02 -12.04
C LEU A 353 2.56 17.47 -11.86
N ALA A 354 1.85 16.96 -10.84
CA ALA A 354 0.47 17.33 -10.57
C ALA A 354 0.29 18.79 -10.12
N LYS A 355 1.36 19.41 -9.60
CA LYS A 355 1.44 20.87 -9.34
C LYS A 355 1.89 21.67 -10.58
N SER A 356 2.07 21.06 -11.73
CA SER A 356 2.64 21.68 -12.96
C SER A 356 4.00 22.37 -12.72
N LYS A 357 4.82 21.81 -11.81
CA LYS A 357 6.17 22.33 -11.46
C LYS A 357 7.29 21.63 -12.20
N LEU A 358 7.00 20.56 -12.94
CA LEU A 358 7.93 19.85 -13.81
C LEU A 358 7.41 19.85 -15.23
N ASP A 359 8.34 19.75 -16.18
CA ASP A 359 8.03 19.41 -17.55
C ASP A 359 7.43 18.00 -17.61
N ALA A 360 6.33 17.84 -18.36
CA ALA A 360 5.65 16.57 -18.47
C ALA A 360 6.53 15.46 -19.09
N ALA A 361 7.39 15.81 -20.06
CA ALA A 361 8.35 14.91 -20.69
C ALA A 361 9.28 14.24 -19.66
N SER A 362 9.64 14.94 -18.59
CA SER A 362 10.53 14.41 -17.55
C SER A 362 10.03 13.13 -16.87
N PHE A 363 8.73 12.85 -16.90
CA PHE A 363 8.17 11.62 -16.35
C PHE A 363 8.55 10.38 -17.15
N ALA A 364 8.38 10.44 -18.47
CA ALA A 364 8.75 9.34 -19.37
C ALA A 364 10.25 9.06 -19.34
N ASP A 365 11.08 10.11 -19.31
CA ASP A 365 12.53 10.00 -19.19
C ASP A 365 12.96 9.36 -17.87
N ALA A 366 12.32 9.75 -16.76
CA ALA A 366 12.58 9.17 -15.45
C ALA A 366 12.19 7.68 -15.39
N LEU A 367 10.99 7.32 -15.83
CA LEU A 367 10.55 5.92 -15.90
C LEU A 367 11.54 5.07 -16.69
N SER A 368 11.91 5.51 -17.92
CA SER A 368 12.87 4.79 -18.76
C SER A 368 14.27 4.68 -18.13
N SER A 369 14.66 5.67 -17.33
CA SER A 369 15.95 5.66 -16.62
C SER A 369 15.94 4.73 -15.42
N SER A 370 14.86 4.76 -14.61
CA SER A 370 14.65 3.83 -13.49
C SER A 370 14.62 2.38 -13.97
N GLU A 371 13.85 2.09 -15.03
CA GLU A 371 13.75 0.75 -15.62
C GLU A 371 15.12 0.20 -16.05
N LYS A 372 15.98 1.04 -16.65
CA LYS A 372 17.35 0.65 -17.02
C LYS A 372 18.24 0.41 -15.81
N LEU A 373 18.12 1.26 -14.79
CA LEU A 373 18.91 1.15 -13.57
C LEU A 373 18.55 -0.13 -12.80
N LEU A 374 17.28 -0.36 -12.56
CA LEU A 374 16.77 -1.51 -11.81
C LEU A 374 17.02 -2.82 -12.59
N GLY A 375 16.75 -2.82 -13.90
CA GLY A 375 16.99 -3.97 -14.77
C GLY A 375 18.47 -4.34 -14.91
N ALA A 376 19.39 -3.40 -14.70
CA ALA A 376 20.83 -3.68 -14.65
C ALA A 376 21.23 -4.42 -13.36
N SER A 377 20.52 -4.19 -12.26
CA SER A 377 20.76 -4.86 -10.98
C SER A 377 20.07 -6.24 -10.91
N ASN A 378 18.83 -6.33 -11.42
CA ASN A 378 18.08 -7.59 -11.53
C ASN A 378 17.16 -7.52 -12.75
N PRO A 379 17.37 -8.35 -13.80
CA PRO A 379 16.51 -8.35 -14.98
C PRO A 379 15.06 -8.79 -14.70
N ASP A 380 14.81 -9.50 -13.60
CA ASP A 380 13.50 -9.99 -13.17
C ASP A 380 12.85 -9.09 -12.10
N TYR A 381 13.37 -7.87 -11.91
CA TYR A 381 12.82 -6.91 -10.95
C TYR A 381 11.35 -6.58 -11.24
N VAL A 382 10.59 -6.32 -10.20
CA VAL A 382 9.27 -5.72 -10.27
C VAL A 382 9.33 -4.42 -9.47
N ASP A 383 9.00 -3.27 -10.06
CA ASP A 383 8.97 -2.02 -9.31
C ASP A 383 7.77 -1.99 -8.35
N ALA A 384 7.82 -1.17 -7.30
CA ALA A 384 6.72 -0.96 -6.37
C ALA A 384 6.38 0.54 -6.27
N PRO A 385 5.69 1.09 -7.29
CA PRO A 385 5.27 2.47 -7.24
C PRO A 385 4.20 2.70 -6.17
N PHE A 386 4.35 3.80 -5.45
CA PHE A 386 3.38 4.29 -4.48
C PHE A 386 3.43 5.81 -4.44
N TYR A 387 2.36 6.44 -3.96
CA TYR A 387 2.33 7.89 -3.86
C TYR A 387 2.49 8.37 -2.43
N THR A 388 1.74 7.80 -1.49
CA THR A 388 1.91 7.98 -0.06
C THR A 388 1.76 6.64 0.67
N ASN A 389 2.18 6.61 1.93
CA ASN A 389 2.01 5.49 2.85
C ASN A 389 1.68 6.01 4.26
N HIS A 390 1.62 5.11 5.24
CA HIS A 390 1.32 5.39 6.64
C HIS A 390 2.35 6.29 7.37
N ASP A 391 3.56 6.46 6.82
CA ASP A 391 4.63 7.30 7.39
C ASP A 391 4.73 8.69 6.74
N MET A 392 3.98 8.92 5.67
CA MET A 392 3.96 10.18 4.93
C MET A 392 2.69 10.99 5.20
N ALA A 393 2.80 12.32 5.08
CA ALA A 393 1.61 13.16 5.03
C ALA A 393 0.72 12.72 3.85
N ARG A 394 -0.60 12.61 4.08
CA ARG A 394 -1.56 12.18 3.06
C ARG A 394 -1.57 13.13 1.87
N SER A 395 -1.62 12.57 0.66
CA SER A 395 -1.43 13.27 -0.62
C SER A 395 -2.36 14.45 -0.87
N ALA A 396 -3.62 14.38 -0.44
CA ALA A 396 -4.57 15.49 -0.62
C ALA A 396 -4.17 16.78 0.10
N GLY A 397 -3.32 16.68 1.13
CA GLY A 397 -2.72 17.82 1.82
C GLY A 397 -1.68 18.59 1.00
N TYR A 398 -1.15 18.00 -0.06
CA TYR A 398 -0.13 18.62 -0.92
C TYR A 398 -0.70 19.70 -1.85
N TYR A 399 -2.02 19.73 -2.03
CA TYR A 399 -2.72 20.58 -2.97
C TYR A 399 -3.68 21.52 -2.24
N THR A 400 -3.75 22.76 -2.69
CA THR A 400 -4.61 23.80 -2.09
C THR A 400 -5.21 24.69 -3.18
N GLY A 401 -6.37 25.31 -2.86
CA GLY A 401 -7.01 26.27 -3.74
C GLY A 401 -7.94 25.62 -4.79
N LYS A 402 -8.38 26.43 -5.76
CA LYS A 402 -9.32 25.98 -6.80
C LYS A 402 -8.63 24.99 -7.74
N GLY A 403 -9.24 23.85 -7.95
CA GLY A 403 -8.70 22.77 -8.81
C GLY A 403 -7.74 21.81 -8.11
N ALA A 404 -7.63 21.88 -6.77
CA ALA A 404 -6.86 20.92 -5.98
C ALA A 404 -7.29 19.47 -6.26
N ASP A 405 -8.60 19.23 -6.42
CA ASP A 405 -9.15 17.91 -6.70
C ASP A 405 -8.64 17.32 -8.03
N ASN A 406 -8.46 18.17 -9.07
CA ASN A 406 -7.89 17.70 -10.33
C ASN A 406 -6.45 17.25 -10.16
N SER A 407 -5.66 17.96 -9.34
CA SER A 407 -4.28 17.57 -9.05
C SER A 407 -4.19 16.31 -8.20
N ILE A 408 -5.12 16.11 -7.23
CA ILE A 408 -5.21 14.87 -6.43
C ILE A 408 -5.49 13.67 -7.34
N LYS A 409 -6.53 13.78 -8.17
CA LYS A 409 -6.91 12.75 -9.16
C LYS A 409 -5.75 12.43 -10.11
N PHE A 410 -5.22 13.45 -10.77
CA PHE A 410 -4.14 13.29 -11.73
C PHE A 410 -2.88 12.65 -11.11
N ALA A 411 -2.53 13.00 -9.87
CA ALA A 411 -1.41 12.38 -9.15
C ALA A 411 -1.62 10.87 -8.94
N GLY A 412 -2.82 10.45 -8.51
CA GLY A 412 -3.17 9.03 -8.42
C GLY A 412 -3.09 8.32 -9.77
N GLY A 413 -3.58 8.98 -10.84
CA GLY A 413 -3.45 8.46 -12.21
C GLY A 413 -1.99 8.26 -12.64
N LEU A 414 -1.08 9.19 -12.31
CA LEU A 414 0.35 9.04 -12.59
C LEU A 414 0.98 7.86 -11.84
N ASN A 415 0.62 7.65 -10.56
CA ASN A 415 1.07 6.49 -9.80
C ASN A 415 0.67 5.17 -10.49
N LEU A 416 -0.59 5.09 -10.93
CA LEU A 416 -1.15 3.90 -11.57
C LEU A 416 -0.71 3.68 -13.03
N LEU A 417 -0.03 4.66 -13.65
CA LEU A 417 0.65 4.50 -14.94
C LEU A 417 2.05 3.89 -14.85
N MET A 418 2.63 3.82 -13.65
CA MET A 418 3.97 3.26 -13.46
C MET A 418 3.96 1.73 -13.56
N GLY A 419 5.10 1.14 -13.92
CA GLY A 419 5.29 -0.31 -13.97
C GLY A 419 5.33 -0.96 -12.60
N GLY A 420 5.22 -2.29 -12.55
CA GLY A 420 5.38 -3.06 -11.31
C GLY A 420 4.09 -3.33 -10.54
N ASN A 421 4.16 -3.56 -9.25
CA ASN A 421 3.05 -3.69 -8.31
C ASN A 421 2.74 -2.31 -7.70
N ALA A 422 1.62 -1.71 -8.04
CA ALA A 422 1.28 -0.36 -7.59
C ALA A 422 0.56 -0.40 -6.23
N PHE A 423 1.00 0.46 -5.30
CA PHE A 423 0.43 0.54 -3.95
C PHE A 423 -0.41 1.81 -3.78
N ILE A 424 -1.54 1.65 -3.08
CA ILE A 424 -2.47 2.71 -2.70
C ILE A 424 -2.71 2.63 -1.20
N TYR A 425 -2.41 3.70 -0.47
CA TYR A 425 -2.69 3.78 0.96
C TYR A 425 -4.17 4.08 1.21
N TYR A 426 -4.84 3.33 2.09
CA TYR A 426 -6.29 3.48 2.33
C TYR A 426 -6.70 4.94 2.57
N GLY A 427 -7.80 5.35 1.95
CA GLY A 427 -8.31 6.72 1.99
C GLY A 427 -7.59 7.72 1.07
N GLU A 428 -6.53 7.32 0.35
CA GLU A 428 -5.92 8.15 -0.69
C GLU A 428 -6.92 8.37 -1.84
N GLU A 429 -7.67 7.32 -2.19
CA GLU A 429 -8.76 7.33 -3.18
C GLU A 429 -9.97 8.19 -2.76
N LEU A 430 -10.06 8.56 -1.49
CA LEU A 430 -11.06 9.52 -1.00
C LEU A 430 -10.53 10.95 -0.87
N GLY A 431 -9.24 11.14 -1.11
CA GLY A 431 -8.57 12.41 -0.86
C GLY A 431 -8.57 12.79 0.62
N MET A 432 -8.38 11.81 1.51
CA MET A 432 -8.25 12.02 2.95
C MET A 432 -7.01 12.86 3.28
N ARG A 433 -7.07 13.60 4.38
CA ARG A 433 -5.99 14.45 4.87
C ARG A 433 -5.45 13.95 6.20
N GLY A 434 -4.18 14.24 6.45
CA GLY A 434 -3.49 13.95 7.68
C GLY A 434 -2.01 14.26 7.53
N SER A 435 -1.43 15.01 8.49
CA SER A 435 -0.03 15.40 8.45
C SER A 435 0.48 15.76 9.85
N GLY A 436 1.78 15.91 9.99
CA GLY A 436 2.43 16.21 11.26
C GLY A 436 2.65 14.94 12.07
N LYS A 437 1.84 14.70 13.09
CA LYS A 437 1.91 13.50 13.92
C LYS A 437 1.58 12.24 13.10
N ASP A 438 2.11 11.11 13.49
CA ASP A 438 1.86 9.84 12.83
C ASP A 438 0.38 9.41 12.94
N GLU A 439 -0.24 9.68 14.09
CA GLU A 439 -1.65 9.44 14.33
C GLU A 439 -2.54 10.15 13.30
N ASN A 440 -2.17 11.35 12.88
CA ASN A 440 -2.91 12.11 11.87
C ASN A 440 -2.84 11.47 10.48
N LYS A 441 -1.71 10.85 10.13
CA LYS A 441 -1.51 10.16 8.86
C LYS A 441 -2.35 8.87 8.81
N ARG A 442 -2.64 8.29 9.98
CA ARG A 442 -3.36 7.03 10.23
C ARG A 442 -4.82 7.25 10.67
N ALA A 443 -5.42 8.40 10.27
CA ALA A 443 -6.79 8.77 10.57
C ALA A 443 -7.80 7.71 10.11
N PRO A 444 -8.95 7.56 10.80
CA PRO A 444 -10.01 6.62 10.44
C PRO A 444 -10.47 6.77 9.01
N MET A 445 -10.77 5.63 8.36
CA MET A 445 -11.36 5.59 7.02
C MET A 445 -12.64 6.42 6.97
N TYR A 446 -12.75 7.27 5.95
CA TYR A 446 -13.83 8.27 5.87
C TYR A 446 -15.05 7.69 5.13
N TRP A 447 -15.72 6.71 5.77
CA TRP A 447 -16.89 6.03 5.21
C TRP A 447 -18.09 6.96 5.05
N VAL A 448 -18.44 7.70 6.11
CA VAL A 448 -19.60 8.60 6.18
C VAL A 448 -19.29 9.89 6.95
N ASN A 449 -20.21 10.86 6.88
CA ASN A 449 -20.24 12.03 7.76
C ASN A 449 -21.65 12.19 8.35
N GLU A 450 -21.89 13.21 9.19
CA GLU A 450 -23.15 13.43 9.89
C GLU A 450 -24.35 13.73 8.96
N ALA A 451 -24.16 13.91 7.66
CA ALA A 451 -25.20 14.38 6.73
C ALA A 451 -25.94 13.27 5.99
N GLY A 452 -25.60 11.99 6.22
CA GLY A 452 -26.18 10.85 5.52
C GLY A 452 -27.39 10.23 6.23
N SER A 453 -28.08 9.33 5.53
CA SER A 453 -29.15 8.48 6.09
C SER A 453 -29.45 7.31 5.16
N GLY A 454 -30.09 6.26 5.69
CA GLY A 454 -30.53 5.08 4.96
C GLY A 454 -29.66 3.85 5.17
N THR A 455 -30.09 2.71 4.65
CA THR A 455 -29.52 1.39 4.97
C THR A 455 -28.00 1.31 4.72
N LEU A 456 -27.50 1.86 3.61
CA LEU A 456 -26.07 1.86 3.32
C LEU A 456 -25.33 2.80 4.28
N TYR A 457 -25.89 3.99 4.56
CA TYR A 457 -25.32 4.90 5.54
C TYR A 457 -25.21 4.26 6.91
N ASP A 458 -26.29 3.62 7.37
CA ASP A 458 -26.35 2.95 8.68
C ASP A 458 -25.33 1.81 8.75
N LYS A 459 -25.16 1.02 7.67
CA LYS A 459 -24.13 -0.02 7.57
C LYS A 459 -22.72 0.58 7.67
N LEU A 460 -22.40 1.60 6.88
CA LEU A 460 -21.07 2.21 6.84
C LEU A 460 -20.74 2.96 8.13
N SER A 461 -21.74 3.62 8.76
CA SER A 461 -21.53 4.33 10.02
C SER A 461 -21.23 3.40 11.18
N ALA A 462 -21.68 2.13 11.11
CA ALA A 462 -21.37 1.11 12.09
C ALA A 462 -19.90 0.64 12.02
N PHE A 463 -19.18 0.93 10.93
CA PHE A 463 -17.77 0.58 10.75
C PHE A 463 -16.82 1.75 11.06
N MET A 464 -17.33 2.89 11.54
CA MET A 464 -16.48 4.04 11.86
C MET A 464 -15.60 3.77 13.07
N CYS A 465 -14.29 3.94 12.91
CA CYS A 465 -13.32 3.88 13.99
C CYS A 465 -13.16 5.25 14.67
N ASP A 466 -12.76 5.26 15.93
CA ASP A 466 -12.40 6.49 16.67
C ASP A 466 -11.03 7.05 16.23
N GLY A 467 -10.14 6.17 15.74
CA GLY A 467 -8.77 6.48 15.36
C GLY A 467 -7.78 6.53 16.53
N PRO A 468 -6.49 6.77 16.25
CA PRO A 468 -5.46 6.83 17.28
C PRO A 468 -5.72 7.89 18.34
N LYS A 469 -5.48 7.55 19.61
CA LYS A 469 -5.85 8.37 20.78
C LYS A 469 -5.34 9.81 20.77
N ASP A 470 -4.13 10.03 20.25
CA ASP A 470 -3.48 11.36 20.24
C ASP A 470 -3.63 12.09 18.90
N MET A 471 -4.52 11.60 18.03
CA MET A 471 -4.82 12.22 16.76
C MET A 471 -5.43 13.63 16.94
N ASP A 472 -4.97 14.56 16.13
CA ASP A 472 -5.58 15.90 16.09
C ASP A 472 -6.94 15.85 15.39
N LYS A 473 -7.82 16.84 15.67
CA LYS A 473 -9.04 16.97 14.89
C LYS A 473 -8.73 17.38 13.45
N ILE A 474 -8.90 16.45 12.52
CA ILE A 474 -8.66 16.67 11.10
C ILE A 474 -9.94 17.14 10.41
N THR A 475 -9.84 18.20 9.61
CA THR A 475 -10.93 18.64 8.74
C THR A 475 -10.72 18.06 7.36
N MET A 476 -11.59 17.12 6.97
CA MET A 476 -11.64 16.59 5.61
C MET A 476 -12.22 17.65 4.66
N SER A 477 -11.56 17.90 3.54
CA SER A 477 -12.01 18.85 2.51
C SER A 477 -12.83 18.20 1.42
N ASN A 478 -12.70 16.87 1.27
CA ASN A 478 -13.43 16.07 0.30
C ASN A 478 -14.59 15.33 1.00
N PRO A 479 -15.66 14.97 0.28
CA PRO A 479 -16.76 14.18 0.83
C PRO A 479 -16.31 12.77 1.25
N PRO A 480 -17.07 12.08 2.13
CA PRO A 480 -16.84 10.67 2.46
C PRO A 480 -17.17 9.73 1.29
N TYR A 481 -16.76 8.46 1.40
CA TYR A 481 -17.08 7.42 0.43
C TYR A 481 -18.57 7.37 0.07
N TYR A 482 -19.44 7.39 1.10
CA TYR A 482 -20.90 7.37 0.93
C TYR A 482 -21.43 8.38 -0.10
N VAL A 483 -20.78 9.53 -0.23
CA VAL A 483 -21.15 10.59 -1.19
C VAL A 483 -20.38 10.42 -2.50
N GLN A 484 -19.08 10.11 -2.42
CA GLN A 484 -18.20 10.07 -3.60
C GLN A 484 -18.54 8.95 -4.58
N LYS A 485 -19.05 7.80 -4.09
CA LYS A 485 -19.40 6.66 -4.94
C LYS A 485 -20.45 6.97 -6.03
N ASP A 486 -21.30 7.95 -5.78
CA ASP A 486 -22.40 8.36 -6.69
C ASP A 486 -22.03 9.58 -7.55
N ASP A 487 -20.82 10.15 -7.41
CA ASP A 487 -20.34 11.27 -8.21
C ASP A 487 -19.30 10.77 -9.23
N GLU A 488 -19.67 10.73 -10.49
CA GLU A 488 -18.84 10.30 -11.63
C GLU A 488 -17.43 10.94 -11.63
N TYR A 489 -17.34 12.20 -11.19
CA TYR A 489 -16.08 12.96 -11.19
C TYR A 489 -15.44 13.08 -9.81
N SER A 490 -15.84 12.24 -8.84
CA SER A 490 -15.21 12.16 -7.53
C SER A 490 -13.77 11.67 -7.60
N ILE A 491 -13.02 11.81 -6.50
CA ILE A 491 -11.67 11.25 -6.39
C ILE A 491 -11.78 9.72 -6.37
N TYR A 492 -12.75 9.16 -5.63
CA TYR A 492 -13.01 7.72 -5.56
C TYR A 492 -13.22 7.09 -6.94
N ASN A 493 -14.17 7.61 -7.72
CA ASN A 493 -14.47 7.07 -9.04
C ASN A 493 -13.31 7.29 -10.04
N TYR A 494 -12.50 8.33 -9.86
CA TYR A 494 -11.29 8.50 -10.65
C TYR A 494 -10.25 7.42 -10.34
N TYR A 495 -9.97 7.13 -9.05
CA TYR A 495 -9.06 6.05 -8.66
C TYR A 495 -9.56 4.69 -9.13
N LYS A 496 -10.85 4.40 -8.94
CA LYS A 496 -11.49 3.19 -9.47
C LYS A 496 -11.25 3.02 -10.97
N ASN A 497 -11.51 4.07 -11.76
CA ASN A 497 -11.25 4.04 -13.20
C ASN A 497 -9.75 3.90 -13.54
N ALA A 498 -8.85 4.48 -12.74
CA ALA A 498 -7.41 4.36 -12.97
C ALA A 498 -6.89 2.94 -12.67
N ILE A 499 -7.43 2.28 -11.64
CA ILE A 499 -7.15 0.88 -11.34
C ILE A 499 -7.72 -0.03 -12.44
N ARG A 500 -8.97 0.21 -12.87
CA ARG A 500 -9.60 -0.50 -13.99
C ARG A 500 -8.76 -0.38 -15.27
N MET A 501 -8.27 0.82 -15.60
CA MET A 501 -7.35 1.04 -16.73
C MET A 501 -6.13 0.13 -16.63
N ARG A 502 -5.50 0.07 -15.46
CA ARG A 502 -4.31 -0.74 -15.21
C ARG A 502 -4.61 -2.24 -15.35
N ASN A 503 -5.75 -2.71 -14.85
CA ASN A 503 -6.18 -4.10 -14.94
C ASN A 503 -6.57 -4.47 -16.39
N THR A 504 -7.23 -3.55 -17.13
CA THR A 504 -7.62 -3.77 -18.53
C THR A 504 -6.42 -3.82 -19.49
N PHE A 505 -5.36 -3.07 -19.18
CA PHE A 505 -4.15 -3.00 -20.00
C PHE A 505 -2.91 -3.47 -19.23
N PRO A 506 -2.69 -4.80 -19.07
CA PRO A 506 -1.54 -5.35 -18.34
C PRO A 506 -0.19 -4.84 -18.82
N VAL A 507 -0.10 -4.38 -20.08
CA VAL A 507 1.10 -3.74 -20.61
C VAL A 507 1.52 -2.49 -19.82
N ILE A 508 0.60 -1.82 -19.12
CA ILE A 508 0.94 -0.69 -18.24
C ILE A 508 1.79 -1.16 -17.07
N ALA A 509 1.42 -2.25 -16.43
CA ALA A 509 2.16 -2.79 -15.30
C ALA A 509 3.48 -3.49 -15.71
N ARG A 510 3.49 -4.18 -16.87
CA ARG A 510 4.56 -5.10 -17.29
C ARG A 510 5.49 -4.56 -18.36
N GLY A 511 5.05 -3.55 -19.10
CA GLY A 511 5.80 -3.01 -20.24
C GLY A 511 6.97 -2.12 -19.82
N THR A 512 7.92 -1.95 -20.74
CA THR A 512 8.97 -0.95 -20.62
C THR A 512 8.55 0.38 -21.25
N THR A 513 9.12 1.48 -20.77
CA THR A 513 8.82 2.84 -21.20
C THR A 513 9.76 3.31 -22.29
N THR A 514 9.20 3.79 -23.41
CA THR A 514 9.94 4.48 -24.46
C THR A 514 9.38 5.89 -24.62
N PRO A 515 10.09 6.96 -24.23
CA PRO A 515 9.70 8.34 -24.49
C PRO A 515 9.51 8.62 -25.99
N VAL A 516 8.60 9.55 -26.36
CA VAL A 516 8.32 9.97 -27.73
C VAL A 516 8.56 11.49 -27.87
N PRO A 517 9.82 11.94 -27.86
CA PRO A 517 10.18 13.35 -27.75
C PRO A 517 9.76 14.21 -28.94
N GLU A 518 9.48 13.62 -30.12
CA GLU A 518 9.12 14.37 -31.32
C GLU A 518 7.77 15.10 -31.23
N ILE A 519 6.91 14.62 -30.30
CA ILE A 519 5.55 15.17 -30.11
C ILE A 519 5.30 15.66 -28.67
N GLU A 520 6.24 15.51 -27.78
CA GLU A 520 6.16 16.08 -26.44
C GLU A 520 6.09 17.61 -26.44
N LYS A 521 5.49 18.16 -25.42
CA LYS A 521 5.44 19.60 -25.13
C LYS A 521 5.68 19.81 -23.64
N GLU A 522 6.01 21.03 -23.22
CA GLU A 522 6.27 21.38 -21.81
C GLU A 522 5.23 20.81 -20.83
N ARG A 523 3.95 20.75 -21.25
CA ARG A 523 2.83 20.30 -20.41
C ARG A 523 2.20 18.99 -20.91
N LEU A 524 2.77 18.35 -21.90
CA LEU A 524 2.27 17.11 -22.51
C LEU A 524 3.37 16.07 -22.52
N GLY A 525 3.23 15.04 -21.67
CA GLY A 525 4.11 13.89 -21.67
C GLY A 525 3.57 12.79 -22.59
N VAL A 526 4.47 12.14 -23.31
CA VAL A 526 4.13 11.09 -24.29
C VAL A 526 5.14 9.95 -24.19
N PHE A 527 4.65 8.73 -24.03
CA PHE A 527 5.50 7.54 -24.05
C PHE A 527 4.75 6.32 -24.56
N ILE A 528 5.49 5.36 -25.10
CA ILE A 528 4.98 4.04 -25.44
C ILE A 528 5.29 3.10 -24.26
N ARG A 529 4.29 2.32 -23.88
CA ARG A 529 4.42 1.21 -22.96
C ARG A 529 4.34 -0.08 -23.77
N ALA A 530 5.37 -0.94 -23.72
CA ALA A 530 5.41 -2.13 -24.55
C ALA A 530 6.07 -3.33 -23.85
N VAL A 531 5.54 -4.53 -24.12
CA VAL A 531 6.20 -5.82 -23.82
C VAL A 531 6.69 -6.44 -25.13
N PRO A 532 7.74 -7.31 -25.11
CA PRO A 532 8.16 -8.02 -26.30
C PRO A 532 7.02 -8.87 -26.91
N VAL A 533 6.87 -8.81 -28.23
CA VAL A 533 5.72 -9.40 -28.96
C VAL A 533 5.57 -10.91 -28.73
N ASP A 534 6.68 -11.63 -28.51
CA ASP A 534 6.71 -13.08 -28.38
C ASP A 534 6.56 -13.56 -26.92
N THR A 535 6.38 -12.64 -25.95
CA THR A 535 6.36 -12.98 -24.52
C THR A 535 4.97 -13.13 -23.93
N VAL A 536 3.91 -12.70 -24.65
CA VAL A 536 2.55 -12.68 -24.13
C VAL A 536 1.54 -13.20 -25.14
N ASP A 537 0.55 -13.93 -24.66
CA ASP A 537 -0.62 -14.33 -25.43
C ASP A 537 -1.58 -13.13 -25.57
N LYS A 538 -1.88 -12.74 -26.82
CA LYS A 538 -2.75 -11.60 -27.09
C LYS A 538 -4.20 -11.79 -26.62
N GLU A 539 -4.70 -13.01 -26.56
CA GLU A 539 -6.08 -13.28 -26.14
C GLU A 539 -6.26 -13.03 -24.64
N THR A 540 -5.22 -13.33 -23.85
CA THR A 540 -5.25 -13.16 -22.38
C THR A 540 -4.64 -11.84 -21.92
N PHE A 541 -3.70 -11.26 -22.67
CA PHE A 541 -2.94 -10.08 -22.27
C PHE A 541 -3.45 -8.77 -22.87
N GLY A 542 -4.20 -8.82 -24.00
CA GLY A 542 -4.61 -7.63 -24.74
C GLY A 542 -3.49 -7.04 -25.61
N PRO A 543 -3.47 -5.72 -25.83
CA PRO A 543 -2.44 -5.09 -26.64
C PRO A 543 -1.06 -5.23 -25.99
N ASN A 544 -0.06 -5.62 -26.77
CA ASN A 544 1.33 -5.71 -26.31
C ASN A 544 2.06 -4.36 -26.29
N SER A 545 1.42 -3.30 -26.79
CA SER A 545 1.92 -1.93 -26.71
C SER A 545 0.77 -0.92 -26.74
N VAL A 546 0.89 0.13 -25.96
CA VAL A 546 -0.02 1.29 -25.94
C VAL A 546 0.78 2.58 -25.96
N LEU A 547 0.20 3.64 -26.55
CA LEU A 547 0.71 5.00 -26.42
C LEU A 547 -0.02 5.68 -25.26
N VAL A 548 0.74 6.19 -24.32
CA VAL A 548 0.23 6.98 -23.19
C VAL A 548 0.51 8.45 -23.46
N VAL A 549 -0.54 9.28 -23.38
CA VAL A 549 -0.41 10.74 -23.50
C VAL A 549 -1.11 11.38 -22.31
N PHE A 550 -0.42 12.28 -21.61
CA PHE A 550 -1.02 12.98 -20.48
C PHE A 550 -0.71 14.47 -20.48
N ASN A 551 -1.63 15.26 -19.95
CA ASN A 551 -1.57 16.71 -19.89
C ASN A 551 -1.51 17.16 -18.43
N ASN A 552 -0.40 17.75 -17.97
CA ASN A 552 -0.25 18.25 -16.61
C ASN A 552 -0.61 19.73 -16.44
N SER A 553 -1.53 20.25 -17.25
CA SER A 553 -2.00 21.64 -17.19
C SER A 553 -3.53 21.75 -17.05
N SER A 554 -3.99 22.95 -16.71
CA SER A 554 -5.42 23.29 -16.62
C SER A 554 -6.07 23.64 -17.98
N GLU A 555 -5.31 23.59 -19.06
CA GLU A 555 -5.78 23.91 -20.42
C GLU A 555 -5.73 22.67 -21.31
N GLU A 556 -6.60 22.61 -22.32
CA GLU A 556 -6.54 21.58 -23.35
C GLU A 556 -5.27 21.74 -24.21
N ILE A 557 -4.63 20.63 -24.57
CA ILE A 557 -3.44 20.63 -25.41
C ILE A 557 -3.68 19.73 -26.61
N THR A 558 -3.52 20.28 -27.83
CA THR A 558 -3.58 19.51 -29.08
C THR A 558 -2.18 19.15 -29.56
N VAL A 559 -1.98 17.92 -30.00
CA VAL A 559 -0.74 17.40 -30.58
C VAL A 559 -1.05 16.60 -31.86
N ASP A 560 -0.18 16.70 -32.85
CA ASP A 560 -0.25 15.90 -34.06
C ASP A 560 0.66 14.66 -33.94
N LEU A 561 0.06 13.50 -33.78
CA LEU A 561 0.76 12.20 -33.65
C LEU A 561 1.48 11.82 -34.96
N GLY A 562 1.04 12.37 -36.12
CA GLY A 562 1.67 12.18 -37.43
C GLY A 562 3.09 12.74 -37.53
N ARG A 563 3.54 13.53 -36.55
CA ARG A 563 4.91 14.06 -36.46
C ARG A 563 5.93 13.04 -35.96
N SER A 564 5.50 11.91 -35.38
CA SER A 564 6.38 10.83 -34.92
C SER A 564 6.05 9.53 -35.63
N ALA A 565 7.05 8.92 -36.25
CA ALA A 565 6.91 7.58 -36.83
C ALA A 565 6.58 6.50 -35.78
N ALA A 566 6.94 6.73 -34.52
CA ALA A 566 6.63 5.81 -33.41
C ALA A 566 5.17 5.92 -32.94
N ALA A 567 4.55 7.09 -33.06
CA ALA A 567 3.23 7.37 -32.51
C ALA A 567 2.10 7.38 -33.55
N VAL A 568 2.39 7.57 -34.85
CA VAL A 568 1.39 7.80 -35.92
C VAL A 568 0.35 6.68 -36.06
N ASP A 569 0.73 5.44 -35.74
CA ASP A 569 -0.15 4.28 -35.84
C ASP A 569 -1.11 4.14 -34.65
N TYR A 570 -0.88 4.85 -33.53
CA TYR A 570 -1.76 4.85 -32.37
C TYR A 570 -2.87 5.88 -32.55
N ASN A 571 -3.90 5.51 -33.26
CA ASN A 571 -4.93 6.42 -33.73
C ASN A 571 -6.33 6.16 -33.16
N LYS A 572 -6.44 5.25 -32.17
CA LYS A 572 -7.68 4.93 -31.47
C LYS A 572 -7.51 5.15 -29.98
N ILE A 573 -8.30 6.07 -29.37
CA ILE A 573 -8.42 6.16 -27.93
C ILE A 573 -9.15 4.90 -27.44
N VAL A 574 -8.49 4.13 -26.58
CA VAL A 574 -9.06 2.90 -25.97
C VAL A 574 -9.38 3.08 -24.49
N TYR A 575 -8.79 4.09 -23.86
CA TYR A 575 -9.13 4.49 -22.49
C TYR A 575 -8.76 5.95 -22.23
N GLN A 576 -9.47 6.59 -21.30
CA GLN A 576 -9.11 7.93 -20.82
C GLN A 576 -9.52 8.15 -19.37
N LEU A 577 -8.66 8.82 -18.63
CA LEU A 577 -8.94 9.31 -17.29
C LEU A 577 -9.14 10.82 -17.34
N ASN A 578 -10.35 11.26 -17.00
CA ASN A 578 -10.72 12.67 -17.03
C ASN A 578 -10.98 13.16 -15.59
N THR A 579 -10.39 14.27 -15.22
CA THR A 579 -10.59 14.88 -13.88
C THR A 579 -11.89 15.67 -13.78
N SER A 580 -12.60 15.86 -14.89
CA SER A 580 -13.88 16.59 -14.99
C SER A 580 -14.64 16.11 -16.24
N ALA A 581 -15.82 16.69 -16.51
CA ALA A 581 -16.62 16.38 -17.71
C ALA A 581 -15.97 16.73 -19.05
N LYS A 582 -14.78 17.32 -19.07
CA LYS A 582 -14.00 17.51 -20.30
C LYS A 582 -13.34 16.21 -20.71
N VAL A 583 -13.54 15.80 -21.94
CA VAL A 583 -13.00 14.57 -22.53
C VAL A 583 -11.94 14.87 -23.59
N SER A 584 -10.98 13.97 -23.73
CA SER A 584 -10.00 14.00 -24.79
C SER A 584 -10.61 13.44 -26.09
N ALA A 585 -10.14 13.92 -27.22
CA ALA A 585 -10.64 13.49 -28.54
C ALA A 585 -9.51 13.41 -29.57
N ILE A 586 -9.67 12.52 -30.56
CA ILE A 586 -8.75 12.38 -31.69
C ILE A 586 -9.48 12.54 -33.00
N ASP A 587 -8.93 13.36 -33.93
CA ASP A 587 -9.35 13.44 -35.34
C ASP A 587 -8.15 13.08 -36.21
N ARG A 588 -8.17 11.88 -36.78
CA ARG A 588 -7.05 11.29 -37.55
C ARG A 588 -5.77 11.18 -36.69
N THR A 589 -4.85 12.14 -36.84
CA THR A 589 -3.60 12.21 -36.08
C THR A 589 -3.57 13.35 -35.06
N GLU A 590 -4.57 14.26 -35.10
CA GLU A 590 -4.67 15.38 -34.15
C GLU A 590 -5.37 14.93 -32.84
N LEU A 591 -4.60 14.73 -31.80
CA LEU A 591 -5.10 14.40 -30.48
C LEU A 591 -5.21 15.66 -29.63
N THR A 592 -6.41 15.94 -29.10
CA THR A 592 -6.64 16.97 -28.09
C THR A 592 -6.81 16.29 -26.72
N VAL A 593 -5.92 16.59 -25.77
CA VAL A 593 -5.93 16.04 -24.42
C VAL A 593 -6.55 17.02 -23.45
N ALA A 594 -7.56 16.57 -22.72
CA ALA A 594 -8.27 17.35 -21.71
C ALA A 594 -7.33 17.84 -20.59
N PRO A 595 -7.71 18.90 -19.85
CA PRO A 595 -6.95 19.39 -18.70
C PRO A 595 -6.76 18.28 -17.65
N PHE A 596 -5.51 18.04 -17.21
CA PHE A 596 -5.15 16.95 -16.29
C PHE A 596 -5.68 15.58 -16.77
N GLY A 597 -5.84 15.41 -18.08
CA GLY A 597 -6.29 14.16 -18.68
C GLY A 597 -5.13 13.20 -18.95
N ILE A 598 -5.43 11.91 -18.90
CA ILE A 598 -4.56 10.81 -19.32
C ILE A 598 -5.30 10.03 -20.38
N VAL A 599 -4.63 9.71 -21.48
CA VAL A 599 -5.21 9.00 -22.64
C VAL A 599 -4.36 7.80 -22.98
N ILE A 600 -5.00 6.66 -23.16
CA ILE A 600 -4.39 5.43 -23.65
C ILE A 600 -4.86 5.23 -25.09
N LEU A 601 -3.92 5.08 -26.02
CA LEU A 601 -4.21 4.84 -27.41
C LEU A 601 -3.63 3.49 -27.87
N ASP A 602 -4.39 2.81 -28.70
CA ASP A 602 -3.98 1.57 -29.37
C ASP A 602 -3.85 1.80 -30.88
N LYS A 603 -3.23 0.85 -31.56
CA LYS A 603 -3.12 0.79 -33.01
C LYS A 603 -4.43 0.23 -33.60
N GLN A 604 -4.88 0.79 -34.67
CA GLN A 604 -6.00 0.21 -35.46
C GLN A 604 -5.61 -1.10 -36.12
#